data_2fa0fa17f0f3c2140307247defd56d04
#
_entry.id   2fa0fa17f0f3c2140307247defd56d04
#
_cell.length_a   1.000
_cell.length_b   1.000
_cell.length_c   1.000
_cell.angle_alpha   90.00
_cell.angle_beta   90.00
_cell.angle_gamma   90.00
#
_symmetry.space_group_name_H-M   'P 1'
#
loop_
_entity.id
_entity.type
_entity.pdbx_description
1 polymer ?
#
loop_
_entity_poly.entity_id
_entity_poly.type
_entity_poly.pdbx_seq_one_letter_code
_entity_poly.pdbx_strand_id
1 'polypeptide(L)'
;MKLLFENWRKYSLLTEQQLLIEGRISDTKLKYPELAKNREELDGENILDVLIDADPSGNQKYLMGAARILFTAMKDAEEMGDGNKPFWGKAWPEDAPDDIYSPWGLAKNIASSLQKYHDIMPYIRDADALFTDLNKIKTYAELQAIVFAAERKKTQQDQKKKEEEELKRAAKESTEFVAKTPYHLVVRPLSKEASCHWGMGTKWCISATKSQNYFDQYTSEGAAFFFLLAKRKEIDPAY
;
A
#
# COMPACT_ATOMS: atom_id res chain seq x y z
N MET A 1 -30.82 -25.58 -15.63
CA MET A 1 -29.45 -26.08 -15.94
C MET A 1 -28.36 -25.05 -15.70
N LYS A 2 -28.45 -23.79 -16.15
CA LYS A 2 -27.43 -22.75 -15.97
C LYS A 2 -27.07 -22.50 -14.50
N LEU A 3 -28.03 -22.38 -13.62
CA LEU A 3 -27.88 -22.19 -12.15
C LEU A 3 -27.16 -23.39 -11.47
N LEU A 4 -27.40 -24.60 -11.92
CA LEU A 4 -26.75 -25.80 -11.39
C LEU A 4 -25.25 -25.83 -11.76
N PHE A 5 -24.90 -25.43 -12.99
CA PHE A 5 -23.50 -25.34 -13.42
C PHE A 5 -22.73 -24.20 -12.73
N GLU A 6 -23.39 -23.07 -12.46
CA GLU A 6 -22.80 -21.96 -11.72
C GLU A 6 -22.55 -22.32 -10.26
N ASN A 7 -23.47 -23.01 -9.61
CA ASN A 7 -23.30 -23.50 -8.25
C ASN A 7 -22.24 -24.59 -8.16
N TRP A 8 -22.15 -25.50 -9.13
CA TRP A 8 -21.13 -26.53 -9.19
C TRP A 8 -19.73 -25.92 -9.40
N ARG A 9 -19.58 -24.92 -10.28
CA ARG A 9 -18.31 -24.18 -10.45
C ARG A 9 -17.88 -23.47 -9.18
N LYS A 10 -18.79 -22.80 -8.47
CA LYS A 10 -18.46 -22.19 -7.18
C LYS A 10 -17.99 -23.22 -6.16
N TYR A 11 -18.66 -24.36 -6.11
CA TYR A 11 -18.33 -25.44 -5.18
C TYR A 11 -16.95 -26.07 -5.50
N SER A 12 -16.64 -26.31 -6.79
CA SER A 12 -15.33 -26.84 -7.19
C SER A 12 -14.19 -25.84 -6.92
N LEU A 13 -14.41 -24.55 -7.15
CA LEU A 13 -13.43 -23.51 -6.85
C LEU A 13 -13.17 -23.36 -5.34
N LEU A 14 -14.21 -23.51 -4.51
CA LEU A 14 -14.06 -23.50 -3.04
C LEU A 14 -13.26 -24.71 -2.55
N THR A 15 -13.50 -25.90 -3.12
CA THR A 15 -12.74 -27.11 -2.77
C THR A 15 -11.28 -27.02 -3.21
N GLU A 16 -10.98 -26.49 -4.40
CA GLU A 16 -9.62 -26.27 -4.86
C GLU A 16 -8.85 -25.28 -3.99
N GLN A 17 -9.50 -24.17 -3.60
CA GLN A 17 -8.90 -23.20 -2.69
C GLN A 17 -8.64 -23.79 -1.31
N GLN A 18 -9.55 -24.58 -0.78
CA GLN A 18 -9.42 -25.23 0.51
C GLN A 18 -8.27 -26.23 0.53
N LEU A 19 -8.14 -27.06 -0.51
CA LEU A 19 -7.03 -27.98 -0.68
C LEU A 19 -5.68 -27.26 -0.80
N LEU A 20 -5.65 -26.10 -1.47
CA LEU A 20 -4.44 -25.29 -1.58
C LEU A 20 -4.01 -24.73 -0.21
N ILE A 21 -4.97 -24.24 0.59
CA ILE A 21 -4.73 -23.73 1.94
C ILE A 21 -4.19 -24.84 2.84
N GLU A 22 -4.88 -25.99 2.88
CA GLU A 22 -4.47 -27.15 3.67
C GLU A 22 -3.08 -27.67 3.27
N GLY A 23 -2.77 -27.69 1.97
CA GLY A 23 -1.45 -28.05 1.45
C GLY A 23 -0.37 -27.09 1.95
N ARG A 24 -0.59 -25.78 1.90
CA ARG A 24 0.38 -24.79 2.38
C ARG A 24 0.60 -24.87 3.89
N ILE A 25 -0.45 -25.10 4.67
CA ILE A 25 -0.35 -25.30 6.12
C ILE A 25 0.45 -26.58 6.40
N SER A 26 0.14 -27.67 5.71
CA SER A 26 0.84 -28.95 5.86
C SER A 26 2.34 -28.83 5.54
N ASP A 27 2.67 -28.21 4.43
CA ASP A 27 4.06 -27.98 4.00
C ASP A 27 4.82 -27.12 5.02
N THR A 28 4.16 -26.12 5.59
CA THR A 28 4.78 -25.26 6.60
C THR A 28 5.01 -26.03 7.90
N LYS A 29 4.05 -26.83 8.36
CA LYS A 29 4.20 -27.71 9.53
C LYS A 29 5.33 -28.72 9.34
N LEU A 30 5.47 -29.28 8.15
CA LEU A 30 6.52 -30.23 7.84
C LEU A 30 7.91 -29.58 7.87
N LYS A 31 8.00 -28.34 7.38
CA LYS A 31 9.27 -27.61 7.29
C LYS A 31 9.71 -26.98 8.59
N TYR A 32 8.76 -26.54 9.42
CA TYR A 32 9.00 -25.88 10.70
C TYR A 32 8.19 -26.55 11.83
N PRO A 33 8.53 -27.80 12.17
CA PRO A 33 7.75 -28.59 13.15
C PRO A 33 7.81 -27.99 14.55
N GLU A 34 8.84 -27.22 14.89
CA GLU A 34 8.95 -26.54 16.17
C GLU A 34 7.86 -25.49 16.39
N LEU A 35 7.46 -24.79 15.31
CA LEU A 35 6.40 -23.77 15.37
C LEU A 35 5.00 -24.39 15.53
N ALA A 36 4.85 -25.65 15.12
CA ALA A 36 3.61 -26.40 15.21
C ALA A 36 3.44 -27.16 16.52
N LYS A 37 4.45 -27.16 17.42
CA LYS A 37 4.34 -27.78 18.73
C LYS A 37 3.52 -26.91 19.66
N ASN A 38 2.49 -27.51 20.29
CA ASN A 38 1.74 -26.84 21.33
C ASN A 38 2.68 -26.49 22.49
N ARG A 39 2.75 -25.24 22.85
CA ARG A 39 3.39 -24.81 24.10
C ARG A 39 2.24 -24.53 25.07
N GLU A 40 2.22 -25.24 26.17
CA GLU A 40 1.15 -25.27 27.20
C GLU A 40 0.86 -23.91 27.86
N GLU A 41 1.63 -22.86 27.57
CA GLU A 41 1.57 -21.59 28.28
C GLU A 41 0.46 -20.63 27.82
N LEU A 42 -0.22 -20.88 26.69
CA LEU A 42 -1.26 -19.99 26.17
C LEU A 42 -2.39 -20.79 25.51
N ASP A 43 -3.44 -21.11 26.25
CA ASP A 43 -4.75 -21.58 25.81
C ASP A 43 -4.79 -22.72 24.75
N GLY A 44 -3.73 -23.50 24.61
CA GLY A 44 -3.65 -24.64 23.68
C GLY A 44 -3.38 -24.26 22.23
N GLU A 45 -3.20 -22.99 21.90
CA GLU A 45 -2.80 -22.53 20.58
C GLU A 45 -1.29 -22.76 20.35
N ASN A 46 -0.90 -23.08 19.13
CA ASN A 46 0.51 -23.11 18.74
C ASN A 46 0.89 -21.82 18.02
N ILE A 47 2.20 -21.51 18.03
CA ILE A 47 2.72 -20.27 17.46
C ILE A 47 2.41 -20.15 15.96
N LEU A 48 2.32 -21.28 15.24
CA LEU A 48 2.01 -21.29 13.83
C LEU A 48 0.54 -20.87 13.59
N ASP A 49 -0.39 -21.17 14.48
CA ASP A 49 -1.79 -20.79 14.33
C ASP A 49 -1.95 -19.26 14.32
N VAL A 50 -1.13 -18.54 15.11
CA VAL A 50 -1.09 -17.06 15.08
C VAL A 50 -0.74 -16.54 13.66
N LEU A 51 0.18 -17.19 12.97
CA LEU A 51 0.56 -16.81 11.60
C LEU A 51 -0.49 -17.23 10.56
N ILE A 52 -1.17 -18.37 10.78
CA ILE A 52 -2.24 -18.87 9.92
C ILE A 52 -3.42 -17.89 9.97
N ASP A 53 -3.84 -17.49 11.16
CA ASP A 53 -4.98 -16.60 11.36
C ASP A 53 -4.69 -15.17 10.88
N ALA A 54 -3.42 -14.77 10.97
CA ALA A 54 -3.00 -13.44 10.58
C ALA A 54 -2.65 -13.28 9.09
N ASP A 55 -2.67 -14.36 8.28
CA ASP A 55 -2.32 -14.25 6.85
C ASP A 55 -3.44 -13.51 6.08
N PRO A 56 -3.23 -12.25 5.66
CA PRO A 56 -4.25 -11.42 5.03
C PRO A 56 -4.54 -11.83 3.58
N SER A 57 -3.80 -12.78 3.02
CA SER A 57 -3.97 -13.20 1.63
C SER A 57 -5.22 -14.06 1.40
N GLY A 58 -5.82 -14.57 2.48
CA GLY A 58 -6.99 -15.44 2.46
C GLY A 58 -6.73 -16.85 1.90
N ASN A 59 -5.51 -17.12 1.43
CA ASN A 59 -5.10 -18.41 0.88
C ASN A 59 -3.74 -18.92 1.40
N GLN A 60 -3.29 -18.38 2.52
CA GLN A 60 -2.04 -18.74 3.19
C GLN A 60 -0.78 -18.55 2.32
N LYS A 61 -0.80 -17.54 1.44
CA LYS A 61 0.31 -17.23 0.53
C LYS A 61 1.57 -16.79 1.27
N TYR A 62 1.40 -16.10 2.38
CA TYR A 62 2.50 -15.53 3.16
C TYR A 62 3.00 -16.45 4.28
N LEU A 63 2.25 -17.50 4.62
CA LEU A 63 2.51 -18.36 5.77
C LEU A 63 3.93 -18.94 5.79
N MET A 64 4.39 -19.52 4.68
CA MET A 64 5.72 -20.13 4.60
C MET A 64 6.85 -19.10 4.80
N GLY A 65 6.70 -17.91 4.22
CA GLY A 65 7.64 -16.81 4.39
C GLY A 65 7.68 -16.29 5.82
N ALA A 66 6.50 -16.08 6.43
CA ALA A 66 6.35 -15.65 7.81
C ALA A 66 6.92 -16.66 8.81
N ALA A 67 6.63 -17.95 8.62
CA ALA A 67 7.18 -19.02 9.44
C ALA A 67 8.71 -19.07 9.37
N ARG A 68 9.29 -18.87 8.18
CA ARG A 68 10.74 -18.80 8.03
C ARG A 68 11.34 -17.62 8.77
N ILE A 69 10.75 -16.42 8.65
CA ILE A 69 11.20 -15.20 9.34
C ILE A 69 11.16 -15.43 10.84
N LEU A 70 10.05 -15.96 11.35
CA LEU A 70 9.90 -16.28 12.77
C LEU A 70 10.93 -17.29 13.25
N PHE A 71 11.10 -18.40 12.53
CA PHE A 71 12.05 -19.45 12.87
C PHE A 71 13.50 -18.94 12.89
N THR A 72 13.87 -18.11 11.93
CA THR A 72 15.18 -17.48 11.90
C THR A 72 15.36 -16.56 13.13
N ALA A 73 14.37 -15.75 13.43
CA ALA A 73 14.40 -14.85 14.56
C ALA A 73 14.49 -15.58 15.90
N MET A 74 13.81 -16.71 16.06
CA MET A 74 13.92 -17.55 17.25
C MET A 74 15.31 -18.15 17.41
N LYS A 75 15.91 -18.63 16.29
CA LYS A 75 17.30 -19.16 16.31
C LYS A 75 18.33 -18.09 16.66
N ASP A 76 18.21 -16.93 16.06
CA ASP A 76 19.10 -15.80 16.36
C ASP A 76 19.01 -15.41 17.85
N ALA A 77 17.82 -15.48 18.44
CA ALA A 77 17.61 -15.24 19.86
C ALA A 77 18.24 -16.32 20.76
N GLU A 78 18.17 -17.59 20.36
CA GLU A 78 18.80 -18.72 21.07
C GLU A 78 20.33 -18.64 21.02
N GLU A 79 20.91 -18.25 19.89
CA GLU A 79 22.36 -18.14 19.71
C GLU A 79 22.98 -16.97 20.50
N MET A 80 22.20 -15.90 20.77
CA MET A 80 22.68 -14.75 21.54
C MET A 80 22.78 -15.01 23.06
N GLY A 81 22.20 -16.11 23.56
CA GLY A 81 22.31 -16.58 24.93
C GLY A 81 21.54 -15.76 25.98
N ASP A 82 21.45 -16.33 27.18
CA ASP A 82 20.76 -15.72 28.36
C ASP A 82 21.35 -14.35 28.69
N GLY A 83 20.62 -13.29 28.46
CA GLY A 83 20.94 -11.93 28.89
C GLY A 83 21.15 -10.92 27.76
N ASN A 84 21.34 -11.35 26.52
CA ASN A 84 21.37 -10.43 25.39
C ASN A 84 20.00 -10.42 24.69
N LYS A 85 19.28 -9.32 24.86
CA LYS A 85 18.04 -9.07 24.10
C LYS A 85 18.37 -9.10 22.60
N PRO A 86 17.63 -9.84 21.76
CA PRO A 86 17.91 -9.89 20.33
C PRO A 86 17.84 -8.48 19.76
N PHE A 87 18.93 -8.09 19.08
CA PHE A 87 19.08 -6.75 18.51
C PHE A 87 18.27 -6.61 17.22
N TRP A 88 17.08 -6.05 17.34
CA TRP A 88 16.19 -5.72 16.22
C TRP A 88 16.48 -4.32 15.62
N GLY A 89 17.76 -4.00 15.41
CA GLY A 89 18.15 -2.69 14.92
C GLY A 89 18.21 -1.61 16.02
N LYS A 90 18.91 -0.51 15.74
CA LYS A 90 19.25 0.59 16.68
C LYS A 90 18.08 1.36 17.31
N ALA A 91 16.84 0.96 17.11
CA ALA A 91 15.66 1.74 17.46
C ALA A 91 14.71 1.04 18.47
N TRP A 92 15.19 0.03 19.21
CA TRP A 92 14.33 -0.60 20.20
C TRP A 92 14.36 0.17 21.51
N PRO A 93 13.21 0.57 22.07
CA PRO A 93 13.15 1.24 23.36
C PRO A 93 13.70 0.34 24.48
N GLU A 94 14.52 0.87 25.40
CA GLU A 94 15.05 0.15 26.55
C GLU A 94 13.94 -0.36 27.49
N ASP A 95 12.74 0.23 27.41
CA ASP A 95 11.56 -0.03 28.20
C ASP A 95 10.52 -0.93 27.48
N ALA A 96 10.90 -1.56 26.36
CA ALA A 96 10.00 -2.49 25.67
C ALA A 96 9.63 -3.68 26.55
N PRO A 97 8.34 -4.09 26.60
CA PRO A 97 7.89 -5.22 27.38
C PRO A 97 8.64 -6.51 27.04
N ASP A 98 8.99 -7.30 28.05
CA ASP A 98 9.74 -8.57 27.89
C ASP A 98 9.01 -9.60 27.02
N ASP A 99 7.68 -9.57 26.95
CA ASP A 99 6.87 -10.43 26.11
C ASP A 99 7.10 -10.25 24.61
N ILE A 100 7.57 -9.08 24.17
CA ILE A 100 7.88 -8.79 22.76
C ILE A 100 9.02 -9.66 22.23
N TYR A 101 9.93 -10.10 23.11
CA TYR A 101 11.04 -10.98 22.77
C TYR A 101 10.71 -12.47 22.85
N SER A 102 9.54 -12.79 23.39
CA SER A 102 9.06 -14.17 23.41
C SER A 102 8.73 -14.65 21.97
N PRO A 103 8.81 -15.95 21.69
CA PRO A 103 8.38 -16.49 20.41
C PRO A 103 6.94 -16.06 20.01
N TRP A 104 6.06 -15.89 21.00
CA TRP A 104 4.69 -15.40 20.82
C TRP A 104 4.64 -13.92 20.47
N GLY A 105 5.39 -13.10 21.18
CA GLY A 105 5.52 -11.67 20.88
C GLY A 105 6.06 -11.44 19.46
N LEU A 106 7.06 -12.21 19.08
CA LEU A 106 7.61 -12.20 17.72
C LEU A 106 6.57 -12.62 16.66
N ALA A 107 5.82 -13.69 16.91
CA ALA A 107 4.77 -14.15 16.01
C ALA A 107 3.70 -13.07 15.81
N LYS A 108 3.22 -12.43 16.89
CA LYS A 108 2.27 -11.33 16.83
C LYS A 108 2.80 -10.11 16.08
N ASN A 109 4.07 -9.77 16.29
CA ASN A 109 4.71 -8.65 15.59
C ASN A 109 4.86 -8.93 14.09
N ILE A 110 5.24 -10.16 13.72
CA ILE A 110 5.29 -10.59 12.33
C ILE A 110 3.88 -10.57 11.72
N ALA A 111 2.89 -11.10 12.42
CA ALA A 111 1.48 -11.10 12.02
C ALA A 111 0.97 -9.68 11.72
N SER A 112 1.22 -8.72 12.61
CA SER A 112 0.90 -7.30 12.39
C SER A 112 1.61 -6.72 11.17
N SER A 113 2.88 -7.10 10.96
CA SER A 113 3.67 -6.64 9.82
C SER A 113 3.21 -7.26 8.50
N LEU A 114 2.65 -8.47 8.50
CA LEU A 114 2.07 -9.11 7.32
C LEU A 114 0.85 -8.35 6.79
N GLN A 115 -0.03 -7.89 7.68
CA GLN A 115 -1.18 -7.09 7.29
C GLN A 115 -0.72 -5.79 6.63
N LYS A 116 0.21 -5.08 7.26
CA LYS A 116 0.79 -3.85 6.69
C LYS A 116 1.47 -4.12 5.34
N TYR A 117 2.26 -5.19 5.25
CA TYR A 117 2.92 -5.60 4.01
C TYR A 117 1.89 -5.86 2.90
N HIS A 118 0.79 -6.55 3.20
CA HIS A 118 -0.30 -6.81 2.25
C HIS A 118 -0.92 -5.51 1.74
N ASP A 119 -1.23 -4.59 2.64
CA ASP A 119 -1.88 -3.31 2.33
C ASP A 119 -1.01 -2.37 1.47
N ILE A 120 0.32 -2.49 1.61
CA ILE A 120 1.27 -1.66 0.85
C ILE A 120 1.76 -2.31 -0.45
N MET A 121 1.45 -3.58 -0.69
CA MET A 121 1.86 -4.31 -1.91
C MET A 121 1.57 -3.56 -3.22
N PRO A 122 0.42 -2.88 -3.40
CA PRO A 122 0.16 -2.09 -4.59
C PRO A 122 1.18 -0.96 -4.83
N TYR A 123 1.78 -0.43 -3.75
CA TYR A 123 2.75 0.67 -3.79
C TYR A 123 4.20 0.20 -4.00
N ILE A 124 4.47 -1.10 -3.77
CA ILE A 124 5.80 -1.71 -3.94
C ILE A 124 6.00 -2.18 -5.38
N ARG A 125 4.95 -2.60 -6.08
CA ARG A 125 5.00 -3.26 -7.39
C ARG A 125 5.82 -2.51 -8.45
N ASP A 126 5.90 -1.19 -8.34
CA ASP A 126 6.58 -0.35 -9.34
C ASP A 126 8.07 -0.09 -9.00
N ALA A 127 8.55 -0.53 -7.84
CA ALA A 127 9.86 -0.10 -7.35
C ALA A 127 10.94 -1.20 -7.39
N ASP A 128 10.62 -2.46 -7.02
CA ASP A 128 11.61 -3.55 -6.95
C ASP A 128 10.92 -4.92 -6.86
N ALA A 129 11.13 -5.77 -7.87
CA ALA A 129 10.61 -7.15 -7.90
C ALA A 129 11.12 -8.04 -6.75
N LEU A 130 12.20 -7.63 -6.06
CA LEU A 130 12.73 -8.33 -4.88
C LEU A 130 11.82 -8.23 -3.66
N PHE A 131 11.04 -7.15 -3.53
CA PHE A 131 10.20 -6.88 -2.36
C PHE A 131 8.75 -7.38 -2.51
N THR A 132 8.39 -7.91 -3.68
CA THR A 132 7.02 -8.39 -3.95
C THR A 132 6.79 -9.84 -3.53
N ASP A 133 7.83 -10.56 -3.15
CA ASP A 133 7.78 -11.97 -2.75
C ASP A 133 8.30 -12.13 -1.32
N LEU A 134 7.39 -12.34 -0.38
CA LEU A 134 7.73 -12.56 1.03
C LEU A 134 8.72 -13.73 1.22
N ASN A 135 8.71 -14.71 0.29
CA ASN A 135 9.65 -15.82 0.34
C ASN A 135 11.11 -15.43 0.07
N LYS A 136 11.38 -14.21 -0.38
CA LYS A 136 12.75 -13.69 -0.54
C LYS A 136 13.24 -12.90 0.68
N ILE A 137 12.34 -12.47 1.54
CA ILE A 137 12.64 -11.74 2.77
C ILE A 137 13.15 -12.74 3.81
N LYS A 138 14.35 -12.56 4.32
CA LYS A 138 15.01 -13.52 5.21
C LYS A 138 14.79 -13.22 6.70
N THR A 139 14.74 -11.94 7.06
CA THR A 139 14.70 -11.50 8.45
C THR A 139 13.50 -10.59 8.73
N TYR A 140 13.13 -10.49 10.00
CA TYR A 140 12.08 -9.58 10.44
C TYR A 140 12.46 -8.10 10.22
N ALA A 141 13.74 -7.77 10.41
CA ALA A 141 14.24 -6.42 10.15
C ALA A 141 14.10 -6.01 8.67
N GLU A 142 14.35 -6.94 7.73
CA GLU A 142 14.10 -6.70 6.30
C GLU A 142 12.61 -6.46 6.02
N LEU A 143 11.71 -7.26 6.62
CA LEU A 143 10.25 -7.08 6.48
C LEU A 143 9.83 -5.70 6.98
N GLN A 144 10.28 -5.30 8.16
CA GLN A 144 9.98 -3.99 8.73
C GLN A 144 10.51 -2.85 7.87
N ALA A 145 11.75 -2.95 7.37
CA ALA A 145 12.34 -1.93 6.51
C ALA A 145 11.52 -1.73 5.21
N ILE A 146 11.04 -2.81 4.61
CA ILE A 146 10.19 -2.78 3.42
C ILE A 146 8.85 -2.10 3.74
N VAL A 147 8.18 -2.52 4.82
CA VAL A 147 6.91 -1.94 5.26
C VAL A 147 7.07 -0.45 5.49
N PHE A 148 8.07 -0.03 6.24
CA PHE A 148 8.33 1.38 6.55
C PHE A 148 8.63 2.23 5.31
N ALA A 149 9.48 1.72 4.40
CA ALA A 149 9.78 2.42 3.15
C ALA A 149 8.55 2.60 2.26
N ALA A 150 7.68 1.59 2.20
CA ALA A 150 6.47 1.65 1.39
C ALA A 150 5.36 2.52 2.02
N GLU A 151 5.22 2.51 3.35
CA GLU A 151 4.32 3.43 4.07
C GLU A 151 4.70 4.89 3.80
N ARG A 152 5.98 5.21 3.79
CA ARG A 152 6.46 6.56 3.43
C ARG A 152 6.07 6.95 1.99
N LYS A 153 6.24 6.04 1.03
CA LYS A 153 5.83 6.28 -0.37
C LYS A 153 4.32 6.48 -0.48
N LYS A 154 3.52 5.65 0.20
CA LYS A 154 2.06 5.77 0.25
C LYS A 154 1.65 7.14 0.79
N THR A 155 2.19 7.53 1.95
CA THR A 155 1.90 8.84 2.55
C THR A 155 2.22 9.99 1.61
N GLN A 156 3.37 9.95 0.93
CA GLN A 156 3.75 10.97 -0.05
C GLN A 156 2.81 11.01 -1.26
N GLN A 157 2.34 9.86 -1.74
CA GLN A 157 1.39 9.80 -2.86
C GLN A 157 0.01 10.30 -2.44
N ASP A 158 -0.46 9.92 -1.26
CA ASP A 158 -1.76 10.36 -0.72
C ASP A 158 -1.75 11.88 -0.47
N GLN A 159 -0.63 12.42 0.03
CA GLN A 159 -0.48 13.85 0.22
C GLN A 159 -0.49 14.61 -1.11
N LYS A 160 0.24 14.13 -2.12
CA LYS A 160 0.21 14.72 -3.46
C LYS A 160 -1.19 14.69 -4.10
N LYS A 161 -1.93 13.57 -3.92
CA LYS A 161 -3.31 13.49 -4.42
C LYS A 161 -4.23 14.50 -3.74
N LYS A 162 -4.12 14.65 -2.42
CA LYS A 162 -4.89 15.66 -1.67
C LYS A 162 -4.57 17.07 -2.14
N GLU A 163 -3.30 17.40 -2.28
CA GLU A 163 -2.86 18.72 -2.77
C GLU A 163 -3.40 18.97 -4.20
N GLU A 164 -3.36 17.98 -5.08
CA GLU A 164 -3.93 18.09 -6.43
C GLU A 164 -5.44 18.26 -6.42
N GLU A 165 -6.16 17.55 -5.55
CA GLU A 165 -7.62 17.69 -5.42
C GLU A 165 -8.02 19.03 -4.84
N GLU A 166 -7.30 19.52 -3.83
CA GLU A 166 -7.51 20.85 -3.27
C GLU A 166 -7.22 21.94 -4.30
N LEU A 167 -6.14 21.81 -5.06
CA LEU A 167 -5.83 22.73 -6.15
C LEU A 167 -6.93 22.73 -7.23
N LYS A 168 -7.43 21.55 -7.62
CA LYS A 168 -8.53 21.43 -8.59
C LYS A 168 -9.82 22.07 -8.06
N ARG A 169 -10.11 21.91 -6.77
CA ARG A 169 -11.28 22.53 -6.14
C ARG A 169 -11.15 24.04 -6.09
N ALA A 170 -10.04 24.53 -5.55
CA ALA A 170 -9.75 25.97 -5.49
C ALA A 170 -9.75 26.62 -6.88
N ALA A 171 -9.18 25.94 -7.88
CA ALA A 171 -9.20 26.41 -9.25
C ALA A 171 -10.61 26.53 -9.83
N LYS A 172 -11.49 25.58 -9.54
CA LYS A 172 -12.90 25.64 -9.99
C LYS A 172 -13.68 26.78 -9.29
N GLU A 173 -13.48 26.97 -8.01
CA GLU A 173 -14.12 28.02 -7.23
C GLU A 173 -13.66 29.41 -7.67
N SER A 174 -12.40 29.55 -8.10
CA SER A 174 -11.82 30.80 -8.58
C SER A 174 -11.85 30.93 -10.12
N THR A 175 -12.87 30.37 -10.75
CA THR A 175 -13.02 30.42 -12.23
C THR A 175 -14.38 30.93 -12.62
N GLU A 176 -14.39 31.92 -13.50
CA GLU A 176 -15.60 32.39 -14.20
C GLU A 176 -15.79 31.60 -15.48
N PHE A 177 -16.96 30.96 -15.64
CA PHE A 177 -17.35 30.27 -16.87
C PHE A 177 -18.03 31.26 -17.82
N VAL A 178 -17.29 31.74 -18.80
CA VAL A 178 -17.73 32.81 -19.71
C VAL A 178 -18.64 32.27 -20.82
N ALA A 179 -18.28 31.14 -21.43
CA ALA A 179 -19.08 30.51 -22.48
C ALA A 179 -18.92 28.99 -22.49
N LYS A 180 -20.00 28.31 -22.81
CA LYS A 180 -20.02 26.85 -22.94
C LYS A 180 -20.78 26.46 -24.21
N THR A 181 -20.07 25.84 -25.15
CA THR A 181 -20.65 25.26 -26.37
C THR A 181 -20.57 23.72 -26.33
N PRO A 182 -21.18 22.99 -27.27
CA PRO A 182 -20.95 21.53 -27.34
C PRO A 182 -19.47 21.14 -27.52
N TYR A 183 -18.67 21.99 -28.16
CA TYR A 183 -17.29 21.68 -28.55
C TYR A 183 -16.21 22.40 -27.74
N HIS A 184 -16.58 23.54 -27.11
CA HIS A 184 -15.63 24.41 -26.43
C HIS A 184 -16.15 24.87 -25.06
N LEU A 185 -15.23 25.18 -24.20
CA LEU A 185 -15.46 25.84 -22.92
C LEU A 185 -14.52 27.04 -22.84
N VAL A 186 -15.06 28.23 -22.55
CA VAL A 186 -14.28 29.44 -22.30
C VAL A 186 -14.32 29.74 -20.82
N VAL A 187 -13.16 29.78 -20.21
CA VAL A 187 -13.03 30.08 -18.79
C VAL A 187 -12.13 31.28 -18.56
N ARG A 188 -12.43 32.09 -17.57
CA ARG A 188 -11.60 33.16 -17.05
C ARG A 188 -11.10 32.78 -15.67
N PRO A 189 -9.80 32.50 -15.47
CA PRO A 189 -9.26 32.28 -14.16
C PRO A 189 -9.27 33.61 -13.38
N LEU A 190 -9.69 33.55 -12.12
CA LEU A 190 -9.71 34.69 -11.22
C LEU A 190 -8.56 34.62 -10.20
N SER A 191 -7.80 33.54 -10.19
CA SER A 191 -6.62 33.35 -9.36
C SER A 191 -5.49 32.66 -10.11
N LYS A 192 -4.28 32.77 -9.56
CA LYS A 192 -3.09 32.09 -10.05
C LYS A 192 -3.26 30.56 -10.10
N GLU A 193 -3.89 29.99 -9.08
CA GLU A 193 -4.17 28.56 -8.98
C GLU A 193 -5.10 28.11 -10.11
N ALA A 194 -6.16 28.89 -10.36
CA ALA A 194 -7.06 28.64 -11.49
C ALA A 194 -6.34 28.75 -12.82
N SER A 195 -5.46 29.75 -12.99
CA SER A 195 -4.65 29.88 -14.20
C SER A 195 -3.69 28.70 -14.41
N CYS A 196 -3.04 28.22 -13.36
CA CYS A 196 -2.20 27.02 -13.40
C CYS A 196 -3.02 25.77 -13.76
N HIS A 197 -4.21 25.64 -13.20
CA HIS A 197 -5.08 24.47 -13.46
C HIS A 197 -5.55 24.42 -14.91
N TRP A 198 -6.12 25.52 -15.42
CA TRP A 198 -6.67 25.55 -16.78
C TRP A 198 -5.61 25.63 -17.86
N GLY A 199 -4.44 26.18 -17.55
CA GLY A 199 -3.27 26.23 -18.42
C GLY A 199 -2.35 25.03 -18.34
N MET A 200 -2.74 23.97 -17.63
CA MET A 200 -1.93 22.76 -17.44
C MET A 200 -1.52 22.17 -18.81
N GLY A 201 -0.24 21.88 -18.97
CA GLY A 201 0.34 21.36 -20.21
C GLY A 201 0.71 22.44 -21.22
N THR A 202 0.41 23.72 -20.95
CA THR A 202 0.93 24.85 -21.74
C THR A 202 2.27 25.34 -21.18
N LYS A 203 3.05 26.07 -22.01
CA LYS A 203 4.28 26.73 -21.57
C LYS A 203 4.06 28.22 -21.27
N TRP A 204 2.85 28.61 -20.96
CA TRP A 204 2.54 30.02 -20.68
C TRP A 204 3.06 30.45 -19.31
N CYS A 205 3.60 31.65 -19.25
CA CYS A 205 4.16 32.21 -18.02
C CYS A 205 3.13 32.41 -16.90
N ILE A 206 1.83 32.57 -17.24
CA ILE A 206 0.73 32.72 -16.28
C ILE A 206 0.22 31.36 -15.73
N SER A 207 0.64 30.23 -16.33
CA SER A 207 0.26 28.89 -15.89
C SER A 207 1.44 28.07 -15.39
N ALA A 208 2.60 28.69 -15.19
CA ALA A 208 3.81 28.03 -14.69
C ALA A 208 3.68 27.64 -13.22
N THR A 209 3.87 26.34 -12.92
CA THR A 209 3.83 25.80 -11.55
C THR A 209 5.22 25.69 -10.91
N LYS A 210 6.28 25.60 -11.72
CA LYS A 210 7.67 25.36 -11.26
C LYS A 210 8.62 26.54 -11.48
N SER A 211 8.17 27.58 -12.16
CA SER A 211 8.93 28.79 -12.44
C SER A 211 8.14 30.02 -12.00
N GLN A 212 8.72 31.20 -12.22
CA GLN A 212 8.01 32.45 -11.91
C GLN A 212 6.70 32.51 -12.72
N ASN A 213 5.59 32.70 -11.99
CA ASN A 213 4.26 32.87 -12.56
C ASN A 213 3.88 34.34 -12.53
N TYR A 214 3.53 34.88 -13.67
CA TYR A 214 3.25 36.31 -13.86
C TYR A 214 1.76 36.67 -13.82
N PHE A 215 0.87 35.74 -13.42
CA PHE A 215 -0.58 35.98 -13.40
C PHE A 215 -0.95 37.20 -12.58
N ASP A 216 -0.47 37.26 -11.34
CA ASP A 216 -0.80 38.36 -10.42
C ASP A 216 -0.26 39.71 -10.91
N GLN A 217 0.94 39.70 -11.49
CA GLN A 217 1.51 40.91 -12.07
C GLN A 217 0.65 41.46 -13.21
N TYR A 218 0.31 40.64 -14.19
CA TYR A 218 -0.49 41.12 -15.34
C TYR A 218 -1.91 41.50 -14.95
N THR A 219 -2.53 40.78 -14.00
CA THR A 219 -3.88 41.13 -13.53
C THR A 219 -3.89 42.45 -12.74
N SER A 220 -2.83 42.75 -11.98
CA SER A 220 -2.67 44.05 -11.31
C SER A 220 -2.51 45.22 -12.31
N GLU A 221 -1.98 44.93 -13.49
CA GLU A 221 -1.86 45.87 -14.61
C GLU A 221 -3.14 45.97 -15.46
N GLY A 222 -4.22 45.27 -15.05
CA GLY A 222 -5.53 45.32 -15.70
C GLY A 222 -5.73 44.27 -16.80
N ALA A 223 -4.83 43.30 -16.97
CA ALA A 223 -5.01 42.21 -17.95
C ALA A 223 -6.06 41.20 -17.49
N ALA A 224 -6.88 40.71 -18.42
CA ALA A 224 -7.78 39.59 -18.20
C ALA A 224 -7.43 38.44 -19.15
N PHE A 225 -7.38 37.22 -18.60
CA PHE A 225 -7.00 36.03 -19.36
C PHE A 225 -8.22 35.16 -19.61
N PHE A 226 -8.26 34.51 -20.77
CA PHE A 226 -9.31 33.57 -21.14
C PHE A 226 -8.68 32.33 -21.72
N PHE A 227 -9.07 31.16 -21.22
CA PHE A 227 -8.69 29.87 -21.78
C PHE A 227 -9.83 29.32 -22.63
N LEU A 228 -9.52 29.01 -23.87
CA LEU A 228 -10.41 28.29 -24.77
C LEU A 228 -10.02 26.81 -24.73
N LEU A 229 -10.89 26.00 -24.14
CA LEU A 229 -10.67 24.57 -23.94
C LEU A 229 -11.52 23.80 -24.94
N ALA A 230 -10.90 22.97 -25.77
CA ALA A 230 -11.62 22.01 -26.59
C ALA A 230 -12.13 20.86 -25.73
N LYS A 231 -13.44 20.57 -25.80
CA LYS A 231 -13.97 19.35 -25.23
C LYS A 231 -13.57 18.19 -26.13
N ARG A 232 -12.89 17.18 -25.55
CA ARG A 232 -12.73 15.91 -26.26
C ARG A 232 -14.11 15.38 -26.57
N LYS A 233 -14.42 15.16 -27.85
CA LYS A 233 -15.52 14.27 -28.23
C LYS A 233 -15.19 12.95 -27.59
N GLU A 234 -16.10 12.41 -26.74
CA GLU A 234 -16.17 10.98 -26.54
C GLU A 234 -16.37 10.42 -27.95
N ILE A 235 -15.38 9.71 -28.45
CA ILE A 235 -15.49 8.98 -29.69
C ILE A 235 -16.54 7.93 -29.41
N ASP A 236 -17.75 8.15 -29.96
CA ASP A 236 -18.80 7.15 -29.92
C ASP A 236 -18.24 5.87 -30.55
N PRO A 237 -18.13 4.74 -29.82
CA PRO A 237 -17.55 3.50 -30.36
C PRO A 237 -18.37 2.91 -31.51
N ALA A 238 -19.41 3.58 -31.97
CA ALA A 238 -20.31 3.15 -33.08
C ALA A 238 -19.97 3.77 -34.44
N TYR A 239 -18.83 4.48 -34.62
CA TYR A 239 -18.33 4.91 -35.94
C TYR A 239 -16.93 4.46 -36.19
#